data_2e2a7c0ae79449a4432910a1562af5ad
#
_entry.id   2e2a7c0ae79449a4432910a1562af5ad
#
_cell.length_a   1.000
_cell.length_b   1.000
_cell.length_c   1.000
_cell.angle_alpha   90.00
_cell.angle_beta   90.00
_cell.angle_gamma   90.00
#
_symmetry.space_group_name_H-M   'P 1'
#
loop_
_entity.id
_entity.type
_entity.pdbx_description
1 polymer ?
#
loop_
_entity_poly.entity_id
_entity_poly.type
_entity_poly.pdbx_seq_one_letter_code
_entity_poly.pdbx_strand_id
1 'polypeptide(L)'
;MNDTFAYDSQFLPGTQITVVFKENPNYGQLNEFFNDYGYGFYVPEFKTIFIDGEVFLGEDGLTMDDLRFIEAHEISHLILNHDGPRSENDELEADLGAYILLKNKNLPTDRLIDEFEYRHGIEFSEDLINKIGDKFPHTLRENSIINWELHQQLMKNKNRI
;
A
#
# COMPACT_ATOMS: atom_id res chain seq x y z
N MET A 1 -7.69 -19.00 -18.34
CA MET A 1 -6.79 -18.78 -17.18
C MET A 1 -6.34 -17.34 -17.18
N ASN A 2 -6.57 -16.65 -16.09
CA ASN A 2 -6.24 -15.23 -16.04
C ASN A 2 -4.77 -15.02 -15.73
N ASP A 3 -4.12 -14.19 -16.53
CA ASP A 3 -2.74 -13.77 -16.31
C ASP A 3 -2.66 -12.48 -15.48
N THR A 4 -3.81 -11.88 -15.19
CA THR A 4 -3.95 -10.72 -14.32
C THR A 4 -5.23 -10.80 -13.50
N PHE A 5 -5.23 -10.09 -12.37
CA PHE A 5 -6.41 -9.89 -11.54
C PHE A 5 -6.42 -8.40 -11.17
N ALA A 6 -7.47 -7.68 -11.61
CA ALA A 6 -7.51 -6.22 -11.44
C ALA A 6 -8.77 -5.79 -10.69
N TYR A 7 -8.62 -4.81 -9.81
CA TYR A 7 -9.73 -4.23 -9.06
C TYR A 7 -9.40 -2.79 -8.66
N ASP A 8 -10.44 -2.02 -8.33
CA ASP A 8 -10.25 -0.65 -7.86
C ASP A 8 -9.82 -0.65 -6.39
N SER A 9 -8.85 0.20 -6.05
CA SER A 9 -8.38 0.29 -4.68
C SER A 9 -9.52 0.75 -3.76
N GLN A 10 -9.65 0.08 -2.63
CA GLN A 10 -10.60 0.49 -1.60
C GLN A 10 -10.07 1.66 -0.76
N PHE A 11 -8.78 1.97 -0.86
CA PHE A 11 -8.14 3.03 -0.08
C PHE A 11 -8.05 4.34 -0.83
N LEU A 12 -7.98 4.31 -2.16
CA LEU A 12 -7.82 5.51 -2.97
C LEU A 12 -8.63 5.38 -4.26
N PRO A 13 -9.81 6.02 -4.33
CA PRO A 13 -10.64 5.98 -5.55
C PRO A 13 -9.86 6.48 -6.76
N GLY A 14 -10.08 5.82 -7.91
CA GLY A 14 -9.40 6.19 -9.14
C GLY A 14 -8.05 5.51 -9.33
N THR A 15 -7.60 4.73 -8.34
CA THR A 15 -6.36 3.94 -8.45
C THR A 15 -6.72 2.48 -8.61
N GLN A 16 -6.16 1.83 -9.63
CA GLN A 16 -6.39 0.42 -9.89
C GLN A 16 -5.27 -0.42 -9.30
N ILE A 17 -5.64 -1.58 -8.79
CA ILE A 17 -4.69 -2.60 -8.34
C ILE A 17 -4.69 -3.71 -9.37
N THR A 18 -3.53 -4.07 -9.89
CA THR A 18 -3.40 -5.15 -10.86
C THR A 18 -2.37 -6.16 -10.36
N VAL A 19 -2.85 -7.35 -10.04
CA VAL A 19 -2.00 -8.47 -9.64
C VAL A 19 -1.63 -9.23 -10.91
N VAL A 20 -0.34 -9.37 -11.17
CA VAL A 20 0.17 -9.92 -12.43
C VAL A 20 0.85 -11.26 -12.18
N PHE A 21 0.50 -12.25 -12.97
CA PHE A 21 1.06 -13.61 -12.89
C PHE A 21 2.01 -13.87 -14.05
N LYS A 22 2.87 -14.89 -13.89
CA LYS A 22 3.91 -15.17 -14.88
C LYS A 22 3.38 -15.55 -16.26
N GLU A 23 2.11 -15.94 -16.36
CA GLU A 23 1.46 -16.23 -17.64
C GLU A 23 1.25 -14.99 -18.49
N ASN A 24 1.30 -13.80 -17.88
CA ASN A 24 1.19 -12.56 -18.63
C ASN A 24 2.45 -12.36 -19.48
N PRO A 25 2.32 -12.04 -20.78
CA PRO A 25 3.48 -11.85 -21.65
C PRO A 25 4.44 -10.76 -21.18
N ASN A 26 3.94 -9.80 -20.42
CA ASN A 26 4.74 -8.67 -19.91
C ASN A 26 5.33 -8.92 -18.52
N TYR A 27 5.10 -10.09 -17.93
CA TYR A 27 5.56 -10.38 -16.57
C TYR A 27 7.07 -10.24 -16.42
N GLY A 28 7.84 -10.68 -17.41
CA GLY A 28 9.29 -10.58 -17.36
C GLY A 28 9.80 -9.15 -17.17
N GLN A 29 9.18 -8.19 -17.87
CA GLN A 29 9.52 -6.77 -17.73
C GLN A 29 9.10 -6.24 -16.38
N LEU A 30 7.90 -6.58 -15.92
CA LEU A 30 7.39 -6.16 -14.63
C LEU A 30 8.19 -6.75 -13.48
N ASN A 31 8.67 -7.97 -13.63
CA ASN A 31 9.44 -8.65 -12.59
C ASN A 31 10.73 -7.91 -12.25
N GLU A 32 11.33 -7.22 -13.20
CA GLU A 32 12.51 -6.38 -12.94
C GLU A 32 12.16 -5.27 -11.93
N PHE A 33 10.98 -4.65 -12.09
CA PHE A 33 10.52 -3.63 -11.16
C PHE A 33 10.20 -4.24 -9.80
N PHE A 34 9.60 -5.43 -9.75
CA PHE A 34 9.34 -6.11 -8.48
C PHE A 34 10.63 -6.38 -7.72
N ASN A 35 11.70 -6.74 -8.42
CA ASN A 35 13.00 -6.96 -7.79
C ASN A 35 13.57 -5.67 -7.19
N ASP A 36 13.32 -4.52 -7.83
CA ASP A 36 13.83 -3.23 -7.37
C ASP A 36 12.97 -2.61 -6.26
N TYR A 37 11.65 -2.77 -6.33
CA TYR A 37 10.70 -2.07 -5.45
C TYR A 37 9.95 -2.99 -4.48
N GLY A 38 10.21 -4.31 -4.53
CA GLY A 38 9.50 -5.28 -3.69
C GLY A 38 8.30 -5.85 -4.41
N TYR A 39 7.25 -6.21 -3.65
CA TYR A 39 6.10 -6.93 -4.20
C TYR A 39 5.15 -6.05 -5.01
N GLY A 40 5.32 -4.73 -4.99
CA GLY A 40 4.44 -3.83 -5.72
C GLY A 40 5.10 -2.51 -6.09
N PHE A 41 4.54 -1.84 -7.08
CA PHE A 41 4.99 -0.52 -7.48
C PHE A 41 3.86 0.22 -8.22
N TYR A 42 3.91 1.56 -8.19
CA TYR A 42 2.91 2.42 -8.81
C TYR A 42 3.41 2.98 -10.15
N VAL A 43 2.54 2.94 -11.15
CA VAL A 43 2.81 3.55 -12.47
C VAL A 43 1.83 4.71 -12.67
N PRO A 44 2.30 5.97 -12.57
CA PRO A 44 1.41 7.14 -12.65
C PRO A 44 0.61 7.25 -13.95
N GLU A 45 1.20 6.89 -15.08
CA GLU A 45 0.57 6.98 -16.39
C GLU A 45 -0.71 6.18 -16.47
N PHE A 46 -0.78 5.05 -15.74
CA PHE A 46 -1.92 4.17 -15.74
C PHE A 46 -2.76 4.29 -14.47
N LYS A 47 -2.33 5.09 -13.51
CA LYS A 47 -2.94 5.19 -12.17
C LYS A 47 -3.14 3.81 -11.58
N THR A 48 -2.13 2.97 -11.71
CA THR A 48 -2.20 1.56 -11.36
C THR A 48 -1.02 1.14 -10.49
N ILE A 49 -1.33 0.39 -9.45
CA ILE A 49 -0.34 -0.31 -8.64
C ILE A 49 -0.28 -1.75 -9.14
N PHE A 50 0.91 -2.17 -9.59
CA PHE A 50 1.15 -3.54 -10.03
C PHE A 50 1.70 -4.34 -8.86
N ILE A 51 1.16 -5.54 -8.66
CA ILE A 51 1.56 -6.44 -7.58
C ILE A 51 1.95 -7.78 -8.19
N ASP A 52 3.06 -8.35 -7.69
CA ASP A 52 3.54 -9.65 -8.15
C ASP A 52 2.61 -10.75 -7.64
N GLY A 53 1.86 -11.36 -8.56
CA GLY A 53 0.91 -12.42 -8.22
C GLY A 53 1.56 -13.72 -7.78
N GLU A 54 2.82 -13.94 -8.20
CA GLU A 54 3.50 -15.20 -7.91
C GLU A 54 3.74 -15.40 -6.41
N VAL A 55 3.81 -14.30 -5.62
CA VAL A 55 4.04 -14.40 -4.17
C VAL A 55 2.83 -14.98 -3.43
N PHE A 56 1.66 -15.05 -4.07
CA PHE A 56 0.45 -15.60 -3.46
C PHE A 56 0.23 -17.08 -3.76
N LEU A 57 1.09 -17.68 -4.59
CA LEU A 57 0.92 -19.05 -5.02
C LEU A 57 1.72 -20.02 -4.13
N GLY A 58 1.27 -21.27 -4.09
CA GLY A 58 1.95 -22.33 -3.33
C GLY A 58 1.52 -22.38 -1.87
N GLU A 59 2.07 -23.36 -1.17
CA GLU A 59 1.72 -23.61 0.25
C GLU A 59 2.18 -22.48 1.17
N ASP A 60 3.32 -21.86 0.83
CA ASP A 60 3.88 -20.76 1.59
C ASP A 60 3.51 -19.40 0.99
N GLY A 61 2.50 -19.38 0.13
CA GLY A 61 2.05 -18.16 -0.53
C GLY A 61 1.43 -17.17 0.48
N LEU A 62 1.50 -15.89 0.11
CA LEU A 62 0.88 -14.83 0.92
C LEU A 62 -0.64 -14.94 0.86
N THR A 63 -1.29 -14.39 1.87
CA THR A 63 -2.76 -14.45 2.02
C THR A 63 -3.42 -13.19 1.49
N MET A 64 -4.78 -13.18 1.50
CA MET A 64 -5.54 -11.97 1.15
C MET A 64 -5.27 -10.82 2.11
N ASP A 65 -5.00 -11.12 3.38
CA ASP A 65 -4.63 -10.07 4.34
C ASP A 65 -3.28 -9.46 3.97
N ASP A 66 -2.36 -10.27 3.47
CA ASP A 66 -1.08 -9.77 2.97
C ASP A 66 -1.27 -8.90 1.74
N LEU A 67 -2.19 -9.28 0.83
CA LEU A 67 -2.51 -8.48 -0.34
C LEU A 67 -3.02 -7.10 0.07
N ARG A 68 -3.92 -7.04 1.04
CA ARG A 68 -4.46 -5.78 1.54
C ARG A 68 -3.38 -4.92 2.18
N PHE A 69 -2.44 -5.56 2.89
CA PHE A 69 -1.30 -4.86 3.45
C PHE A 69 -0.42 -4.27 2.35
N ILE A 70 -0.09 -5.06 1.32
CA ILE A 70 0.73 -4.61 0.20
C ILE A 70 0.05 -3.42 -0.50
N GLU A 71 -1.24 -3.54 -0.77
CA GLU A 71 -2.04 -2.46 -1.36
C GLU A 71 -1.94 -1.20 -0.49
N ALA A 72 -2.23 -1.31 0.81
CA ALA A 72 -2.22 -0.16 1.72
C ALA A 72 -0.83 0.47 1.82
N HIS A 73 0.22 -0.35 1.82
CA HIS A 73 1.60 0.11 1.85
C HIS A 73 1.92 0.96 0.61
N GLU A 74 1.58 0.45 -0.58
CA GLU A 74 1.84 1.18 -1.83
C GLU A 74 1.00 2.46 -1.93
N ILE A 75 -0.26 2.41 -1.51
CA ILE A 75 -1.09 3.61 -1.46
C ILE A 75 -0.49 4.64 -0.50
N SER A 76 0.08 4.21 0.61
CA SER A 76 0.72 5.13 1.56
C SER A 76 1.91 5.85 0.95
N HIS A 77 2.74 5.16 0.16
CA HIS A 77 3.81 5.82 -0.59
C HIS A 77 3.26 6.91 -1.49
N LEU A 78 2.14 6.63 -2.15
CA LEU A 78 1.50 7.57 -3.06
C LEU A 78 0.97 8.80 -2.31
N ILE A 79 0.28 8.58 -1.19
CA ILE A 79 -0.27 9.66 -0.37
C ILE A 79 0.83 10.54 0.21
N LEU A 80 1.91 9.93 0.66
CA LEU A 80 3.02 10.63 1.32
C LEU A 80 4.04 11.21 0.33
N ASN A 81 3.82 11.03 -0.98
CA ASN A 81 4.69 11.54 -2.04
C ASN A 81 6.13 11.04 -1.94
N HIS A 82 6.29 9.76 -1.67
CA HIS A 82 7.61 9.14 -1.68
C HIS A 82 8.04 8.90 -3.13
N ASP A 83 8.70 9.87 -3.73
CA ASP A 83 9.17 9.78 -5.12
C ASP A 83 10.60 9.26 -5.18
N GLY A 84 10.92 8.56 -6.29
CA GLY A 84 12.27 8.06 -6.56
C GLY A 84 12.66 6.87 -5.69
N PRO A 85 13.97 6.64 -5.50
CA PRO A 85 14.44 5.52 -4.69
C PRO A 85 13.94 5.60 -3.26
N ARG A 86 13.48 4.47 -2.72
CA ARG A 86 12.91 4.41 -1.37
C ARG A 86 14.02 4.36 -0.33
N SER A 87 13.91 5.22 0.71
CA SER A 87 14.75 5.17 1.89
C SER A 87 14.12 4.25 2.94
N GLU A 88 14.88 3.88 3.97
CA GLU A 88 14.34 3.11 5.09
C GLU A 88 13.22 3.88 5.79
N ASN A 89 13.37 5.21 5.89
CA ASN A 89 12.35 6.06 6.49
C ASN A 89 11.07 6.08 5.67
N ASP A 90 11.18 6.11 4.33
CA ASP A 90 10.01 6.02 3.45
C ASP A 90 9.25 4.73 3.66
N GLU A 91 9.97 3.61 3.77
CA GLU A 91 9.35 2.31 4.01
C GLU A 91 8.69 2.25 5.38
N LEU A 92 9.32 2.81 6.40
CA LEU A 92 8.76 2.87 7.74
C LEU A 92 7.47 3.69 7.74
N GLU A 93 7.48 4.86 7.10
CA GLU A 93 6.30 5.72 6.99
C GLU A 93 5.17 5.04 6.21
N ALA A 94 5.51 4.32 5.15
CA ALA A 94 4.51 3.60 4.36
C ALA A 94 3.83 2.50 5.17
N ASP A 95 4.59 1.78 6.00
CA ASP A 95 4.01 0.77 6.88
C ASP A 95 3.08 1.38 7.93
N LEU A 96 3.48 2.51 8.52
CA LEU A 96 2.65 3.20 9.50
C LEU A 96 1.38 3.75 8.83
N GLY A 97 1.52 4.30 7.61
CA GLY A 97 0.38 4.76 6.83
C GLY A 97 -0.55 3.63 6.47
N ALA A 98 0.00 2.47 6.12
CA ALA A 98 -0.80 1.28 5.82
C ALA A 98 -1.65 0.88 7.04
N TYR A 99 -1.09 0.96 8.24
CA TYR A 99 -1.87 0.71 9.46
C TYR A 99 -3.10 1.62 9.55
N ILE A 100 -2.89 2.93 9.30
CA ILE A 100 -3.99 3.90 9.34
C ILE A 100 -5.08 3.53 8.32
N LEU A 101 -4.68 3.21 7.09
CA LEU A 101 -5.62 2.87 6.04
C LEU A 101 -6.40 1.60 6.36
N LEU A 102 -5.71 0.55 6.82
CA LEU A 102 -6.35 -0.70 7.18
C LEU A 102 -7.29 -0.52 8.36
N LYS A 103 -6.86 0.20 9.38
CA LYS A 103 -7.65 0.43 10.59
C LYS A 103 -8.93 1.19 10.29
N ASN A 104 -8.86 2.19 9.41
CA ASN A 104 -10.04 2.97 9.02
C ASN A 104 -11.07 2.15 8.25
N LYS A 105 -10.66 1.04 7.64
CA LYS A 105 -11.57 0.13 6.94
C LYS A 105 -11.95 -1.09 7.77
N ASN A 106 -11.54 -1.14 9.04
CA ASN A 106 -11.76 -2.28 9.95
C ASN A 106 -11.17 -3.58 9.40
N LEU A 107 -10.02 -3.48 8.74
CA LEU A 107 -9.31 -4.63 8.21
C LEU A 107 -8.25 -5.10 9.21
N PRO A 108 -7.88 -6.39 9.19
CA PRO A 108 -6.88 -6.91 10.11
C PRO A 108 -5.53 -6.21 9.98
N THR A 109 -4.87 -5.95 11.12
CA THR A 109 -3.58 -5.28 11.16
C THR A 109 -2.48 -6.12 11.83
N ASP A 110 -2.80 -7.31 12.32
CA ASP A 110 -1.85 -8.13 13.06
C ASP A 110 -0.61 -8.46 12.23
N ARG A 111 -0.82 -8.85 10.98
CA ARG A 111 0.26 -9.19 10.05
C ARG A 111 1.17 -7.98 9.81
N LEU A 112 0.58 -6.81 9.64
CA LEU A 112 1.32 -5.57 9.44
C LEU A 112 2.21 -5.26 10.63
N ILE A 113 1.67 -5.38 11.84
CA ILE A 113 2.43 -5.08 13.06
C ILE A 113 3.63 -6.02 13.19
N ASP A 114 3.42 -7.32 12.95
CA ASP A 114 4.49 -8.31 13.02
C ASP A 114 5.58 -8.01 11.98
N GLU A 115 5.18 -7.72 10.74
CA GLU A 115 6.12 -7.41 9.67
C GLU A 115 6.87 -6.11 9.95
N PHE A 116 6.17 -5.10 10.49
CA PHE A 116 6.79 -3.82 10.85
C PHE A 116 7.92 -4.02 11.84
N GLU A 117 7.64 -4.73 12.93
CA GLU A 117 8.63 -4.96 13.99
C GLU A 117 9.79 -5.80 13.48
N TYR A 118 9.50 -6.79 12.66
CA TYR A 118 10.54 -7.64 12.07
C TYR A 118 11.45 -6.84 11.12
N ARG A 119 10.85 -6.07 10.21
CA ARG A 119 11.62 -5.35 9.18
C ARG A 119 12.39 -4.15 9.72
N HIS A 120 11.81 -3.41 10.65
CA HIS A 120 12.40 -2.16 11.12
C HIS A 120 13.13 -2.27 12.46
N GLY A 121 12.94 -3.39 13.18
CA GLY A 121 13.57 -3.59 14.48
C GLY A 121 13.13 -2.60 15.54
N ILE A 122 11.95 -2.00 15.37
CA ILE A 122 11.37 -1.00 16.26
C ILE A 122 10.02 -1.51 16.74
N GLU A 123 9.72 -1.33 18.03
CA GLU A 123 8.41 -1.71 18.55
C GLU A 123 7.33 -0.78 17.98
N PHE A 124 6.24 -1.39 17.52
CA PHE A 124 5.09 -0.66 17.00
C PHE A 124 4.39 0.06 18.17
N SER A 125 4.11 1.35 18.00
CA SER A 125 3.55 2.16 19.10
C SER A 125 2.56 3.21 18.58
N GLU A 126 1.69 3.67 19.49
CA GLU A 126 0.73 4.74 19.19
C GLU A 126 1.43 6.06 18.84
N ASP A 127 2.58 6.33 19.46
CA ASP A 127 3.33 7.55 19.18
C ASP A 127 3.75 7.62 17.72
N LEU A 128 4.20 6.50 17.16
CA LEU A 128 4.57 6.42 15.75
C LEU A 128 3.35 6.65 14.86
N ILE A 129 2.22 6.04 15.19
CA ILE A 129 0.99 6.19 14.43
C ILE A 129 0.50 7.64 14.46
N ASN A 130 0.55 8.29 15.62
CA ASN A 130 0.13 9.69 15.74
C ASN A 130 0.99 10.62 14.90
N LYS A 131 2.29 10.37 14.84
CA LYS A 131 3.20 11.17 14.02
C LYS A 131 2.87 11.08 12.54
N ILE A 132 2.63 9.86 12.04
CA ILE A 132 2.30 9.69 10.62
C ILE A 132 0.88 10.17 10.33
N GLY A 133 -0.03 10.00 11.29
CA GLY A 133 -1.41 10.47 11.16
C GLY A 133 -1.48 11.97 10.89
N ASP A 134 -0.62 12.76 11.51
CA ASP A 134 -0.53 14.20 11.27
C ASP A 134 -0.08 14.50 9.84
N LYS A 135 0.80 13.68 9.29
CA LYS A 135 1.28 13.85 7.91
C LYS A 135 0.20 13.57 6.87
N PHE A 136 -0.69 12.62 7.14
CA PHE A 136 -1.71 12.21 6.18
C PHE A 136 -2.62 13.37 5.77
N PRO A 137 -3.32 14.06 6.69
CA PRO A 137 -4.18 15.17 6.30
C PRO A 137 -3.42 16.32 5.62
N HIS A 138 -2.23 16.62 6.09
CA HIS A 138 -1.41 17.68 5.52
C HIS A 138 -1.01 17.35 4.08
N THR A 139 -0.45 16.17 3.88
CA THR A 139 -0.04 15.69 2.56
C THR A 139 -1.21 15.67 1.58
N LEU A 140 -2.37 15.19 2.02
CA LEU A 140 -3.56 15.12 1.19
C LEU A 140 -4.04 16.50 0.74
N ARG A 141 -3.91 17.50 1.61
CA ARG A 141 -4.33 18.86 1.28
C ARG A 141 -3.44 19.53 0.24
N GLU A 142 -2.16 19.19 0.24
CA GLU A 142 -1.20 19.81 -0.68
C GLU A 142 -1.22 19.19 -2.06
N ASN A 143 -1.79 18.00 -2.20
CA ASN A 143 -1.78 17.26 -3.44
C ASN A 143 -3.07 17.41 -4.23
N SER A 144 -3.29 16.54 -5.20
CA SER A 144 -4.39 16.60 -6.13
C SER A 144 -5.76 16.36 -5.48
N ILE A 145 -6.83 16.57 -6.26
CA ILE A 145 -8.21 16.29 -5.88
C ILE A 145 -8.38 14.84 -5.39
N ILE A 146 -7.64 13.91 -5.98
CA ILE A 146 -7.69 12.49 -5.58
C ILE A 146 -7.30 12.33 -4.11
N ASN A 147 -6.22 13.00 -3.71
CA ASN A 147 -5.76 12.95 -2.33
C ASN A 147 -6.75 13.64 -1.39
N TRP A 148 -7.42 14.69 -1.88
CA TRP A 148 -8.46 15.36 -1.11
C TRP A 148 -9.64 14.42 -0.85
N GLU A 149 -10.04 13.64 -1.84
CA GLU A 149 -11.12 12.67 -1.68
C GLU A 149 -10.77 11.62 -0.63
N LEU A 150 -9.54 11.12 -0.65
CA LEU A 150 -9.07 10.18 0.36
C LEU A 150 -9.05 10.83 1.74
N HIS A 151 -8.61 12.09 1.83
CA HIS A 151 -8.62 12.84 3.07
C HIS A 151 -10.04 12.89 3.66
N GLN A 152 -11.04 13.19 2.82
CA GLN A 152 -12.44 13.23 3.25
C GLN A 152 -12.90 11.86 3.76
N GLN A 153 -12.52 10.78 3.08
CA GLN A 153 -12.86 9.44 3.51
C GLN A 153 -12.25 9.11 4.88
N LEU A 154 -10.98 9.45 5.07
CA LEU A 154 -10.29 9.21 6.33
C LEU A 154 -10.97 9.96 7.48
N MET A 155 -11.30 11.23 7.27
CA MET A 155 -11.98 12.04 8.30
C MET A 155 -13.36 11.49 8.60
N LYS A 156 -14.09 11.07 7.58
CA LYS A 156 -15.42 10.47 7.71
C LYS A 156 -15.35 9.18 8.52
N ASN A 157 -14.36 8.33 8.25
CA ASN A 157 -14.19 7.08 8.97
C ASN A 157 -13.82 7.30 10.43
N LYS A 158 -12.99 8.32 10.72
CA LYS A 158 -12.67 8.69 12.10
C LYS A 158 -13.90 9.07 12.91
N ASN A 159 -14.86 9.74 12.27
CA ASN A 159 -16.07 10.20 12.96
C ASN A 159 -17.12 9.11 13.18
N ARG A 160 -16.92 7.95 12.59
CA ARG A 160 -17.84 6.82 12.71
C ARG A 160 -17.56 5.88 13.87
N ILE A 161 -16.44 6.03 14.52
CA ILE A 161 -16.02 5.13 15.59
C ILE A 161 -16.54 5.60 16.94
#